data_abb7e6b72f567172be6807c810ae6eaa
#
_entry.id   abb7e6b72f567172be6807c810ae6eaa
#
_cell.length_a   1.000
_cell.length_b   1.000
_cell.length_c   1.000
_cell.angle_alpha   90.00
_cell.angle_beta   90.00
_cell.angle_gamma   90.00
#
_symmetry.space_group_name_H-M   'P 1'
#
loop_
_entity.id
_entity.type
_entity.pdbx_description
1 polymer ?
#
loop_
_entity_poly.entity_id
_entity_poly.type
_entity_poly.pdbx_seq_one_letter_code
_entity_poly.pdbx_strand_id
1 'polypeptide(L)'
;MQNSDDELRAGPVTFRLADAGMRPVVEQLGQLERHDLSQLTGDLPGPAGLFDFPRLSRFFADADHNAYLIYSDGRLAGFCLIRPFEGGAAFIHAFFVVRALRRQGVGLAAATELMRSRQGRWAIAFLEENAPAARFWRQVATEVVGENWTQEVRHHPDGVHTFTFLHVDVDQAVDA
;
A
#
# COMPACT_ATOMS: atom_id res chain seq x y z
N MET A 1 -20.52 -27.97 24.45
CA MET A 1 -19.56 -27.78 23.33
C MET A 1 -19.86 -26.42 22.71
N GLN A 2 -19.24 -25.37 23.26
CA GLN A 2 -19.35 -24.02 22.73
C GLN A 2 -18.25 -23.86 21.67
N ASN A 3 -18.68 -23.73 20.41
CA ASN A 3 -17.81 -23.26 19.35
C ASN A 3 -17.46 -21.79 19.63
N SER A 4 -16.26 -21.56 20.07
CA SER A 4 -15.65 -20.24 20.07
C SER A 4 -15.12 -19.97 18.67
N ASP A 5 -16.00 -19.50 17.77
CA ASP A 5 -15.59 -18.73 16.61
C ASP A 5 -15.13 -17.36 17.17
N ASP A 6 -13.92 -17.36 17.70
CA ASP A 6 -13.19 -16.14 18.00
C ASP A 6 -12.74 -15.58 16.62
N GLU A 7 -13.65 -14.81 16.00
CA GLU A 7 -13.31 -13.99 14.85
C GLU A 7 -12.15 -13.10 15.29
N LEU A 8 -10.95 -13.45 14.82
CA LEU A 8 -9.75 -12.61 14.92
C LEU A 8 -10.00 -11.31 14.14
N ARG A 9 -10.75 -10.39 14.75
CA ARG A 9 -10.89 -9.04 14.23
C ARG A 9 -9.54 -8.39 14.34
N ALA A 10 -9.06 -7.84 13.20
CA ALA A 10 -7.92 -6.95 13.22
C ALA A 10 -8.19 -5.84 14.23
N GLY A 11 -7.30 -5.67 15.17
CA GLY A 11 -7.39 -4.58 16.13
C GLY A 11 -7.29 -3.22 15.45
N PRO A 12 -7.46 -2.11 16.17
CA PRO A 12 -7.47 -0.78 15.61
C PRO A 12 -6.17 -0.51 14.84
N VAL A 13 -6.34 -0.11 13.57
CA VAL A 13 -5.23 0.30 12.72
C VAL A 13 -5.02 1.79 12.88
N THR A 14 -3.77 2.21 13.05
CA THR A 14 -3.39 3.61 13.12
C THR A 14 -2.21 3.91 12.19
N PHE A 15 -2.11 5.18 11.77
CA PHE A 15 -1.04 5.67 10.92
C PHE A 15 -0.23 6.72 11.65
N ARG A 16 1.08 6.69 11.42
CA ARG A 16 1.98 7.74 11.86
C ARG A 16 2.78 8.26 10.68
N LEU A 17 2.69 9.55 10.41
CA LEU A 17 3.55 10.20 9.43
C LEU A 17 5.01 10.05 9.88
N ALA A 18 5.83 9.46 9.02
CA ALA A 18 7.23 9.22 9.32
C ALA A 18 8.06 10.49 9.05
N ASP A 19 8.72 10.97 10.08
CA ASP A 19 9.72 12.02 9.97
C ASP A 19 11.10 11.45 9.58
N ALA A 20 12.08 12.33 9.45
CA ALA A 20 13.45 11.94 9.09
C ALA A 20 14.09 10.95 10.08
N GLY A 21 13.73 11.01 11.37
CA GLY A 21 14.20 10.08 12.39
C GLY A 21 13.63 8.67 12.23
N MET A 22 12.48 8.55 11.58
CA MET A 22 11.83 7.26 11.30
C MET A 22 12.22 6.66 9.95
N ARG A 23 12.96 7.40 9.14
CA ARG A 23 13.43 6.92 7.83
C ARG A 23 14.09 5.53 7.89
N PRO A 24 15.01 5.23 8.83
CA PRO A 24 15.61 3.89 8.91
C PRO A 24 14.59 2.77 9.10
N VAL A 25 13.49 3.03 9.81
CA VAL A 25 12.42 2.03 10.01
C VAL A 25 11.71 1.76 8.68
N VAL A 26 11.38 2.81 7.91
CA VAL A 26 10.77 2.66 6.58
C VAL A 26 11.72 1.95 5.61
N GLU A 27 13.03 2.27 5.65
CA GLU A 27 14.04 1.60 4.83
C GLU A 27 14.12 0.09 5.13
N GLN A 28 14.12 -0.30 6.40
CA GLN A 28 14.17 -1.71 6.81
C GLN A 28 12.89 -2.46 6.38
N LEU A 29 11.71 -1.90 6.60
CA LEU A 29 10.47 -2.48 6.12
C LEU A 29 10.42 -2.55 4.58
N GLY A 30 10.98 -1.54 3.92
CA GLY A 30 11.13 -1.51 2.47
C GLY A 30 12.00 -2.65 1.93
N GLN A 31 13.05 -3.06 2.65
CA GLN A 31 13.84 -4.23 2.26
C GLN A 31 13.02 -5.52 2.31
N LEU A 32 12.12 -5.67 3.28
CA LEU A 32 11.21 -6.82 3.36
C LEU A 32 10.21 -6.81 2.20
N GLU A 33 9.67 -5.66 1.87
CA GLU A 33 8.76 -5.48 0.72
C GLU A 33 9.47 -5.80 -0.59
N ARG A 34 10.69 -5.31 -0.80
CA ARG A 34 11.50 -5.59 -2.00
C ARG A 34 11.85 -7.08 -2.10
N HIS A 35 12.18 -7.71 -0.98
CA HIS A 35 12.40 -9.15 -0.95
C HIS A 35 11.13 -9.93 -1.37
N ASP A 36 9.96 -9.53 -0.89
CA ASP A 36 8.70 -10.17 -1.30
C ASP A 36 8.43 -9.99 -2.80
N LEU A 37 8.66 -8.79 -3.34
CA LEU A 37 8.47 -8.48 -4.76
C LEU A 37 9.48 -9.18 -5.66
N SER A 38 10.68 -9.45 -5.18
CA SER A 38 11.76 -10.07 -5.97
C SER A 38 11.38 -11.44 -6.54
N GLN A 39 10.45 -12.13 -5.90
CA GLN A 39 9.87 -13.38 -6.42
C GLN A 39 9.18 -13.19 -7.79
N LEU A 40 8.64 -12.00 -8.03
CA LEU A 40 7.93 -11.67 -9.28
C LEU A 40 8.82 -10.92 -10.26
N THR A 41 9.63 -9.98 -9.76
CA THR A 41 10.47 -9.13 -10.61
C THR A 41 11.80 -9.77 -10.98
N GLY A 42 12.25 -10.77 -10.22
CA GLY A 42 13.59 -11.37 -10.39
C GLY A 42 14.72 -10.50 -9.88
N ASP A 43 14.44 -9.38 -9.20
CA ASP A 43 15.45 -8.51 -8.64
C ASP A 43 16.32 -9.24 -7.61
N LEU A 44 17.61 -8.93 -7.62
CA LEU A 44 18.58 -9.45 -6.67
C LEU A 44 19.16 -8.32 -5.82
N PRO A 45 19.55 -8.60 -4.57
CA PRO A 45 20.22 -7.60 -3.75
C PRO A 45 21.59 -7.24 -4.34
N GLY A 46 21.98 -5.99 -4.14
CA GLY A 46 23.32 -5.52 -4.48
C GLY A 46 24.43 -6.11 -3.56
N PRO A 47 25.70 -5.71 -3.77
CA PRO A 47 26.85 -6.25 -3.02
C PRO A 47 26.77 -6.05 -1.51
N ALA A 48 26.03 -5.06 -1.04
CA ALA A 48 25.79 -4.81 0.39
C ALA A 48 24.65 -5.67 0.97
N GLY A 49 24.05 -6.57 0.18
CA GLY A 49 22.93 -7.41 0.60
C GLY A 49 21.59 -6.65 0.67
N LEU A 50 21.52 -5.47 0.07
CA LEU A 50 20.31 -4.62 0.07
C LEU A 50 19.71 -4.55 -1.33
N PHE A 51 18.39 -4.59 -1.39
CA PHE A 51 17.64 -4.31 -2.61
C PHE A 51 17.64 -2.81 -2.90
N ASP A 52 17.71 -2.45 -4.17
CA ASP A 52 17.50 -1.07 -4.58
C ASP A 52 16.04 -0.66 -4.33
N PHE A 53 15.87 0.50 -3.72
CA PHE A 53 14.57 1.11 -3.51
C PHE A 53 14.59 2.53 -4.09
N PRO A 54 14.46 2.65 -5.40
CA PRO A 54 14.54 3.94 -6.06
C PRO A 54 13.46 4.89 -5.56
N ARG A 55 13.81 6.18 -5.48
CA ARG A 55 12.93 7.26 -5.05
C ARG A 55 12.54 7.26 -3.56
N LEU A 56 12.94 6.29 -2.74
CA LEU A 56 12.58 6.30 -1.32
C LEU A 56 13.01 7.61 -0.62
N SER A 57 14.17 8.15 -0.96
CA SER A 57 14.66 9.42 -0.40
C SER A 57 13.71 10.60 -0.64
N ARG A 58 12.95 10.60 -1.73
CA ARG A 58 11.98 11.67 -2.03
C ARG A 58 10.86 11.75 -1.02
N PHE A 59 10.48 10.63 -0.40
CA PHE A 59 9.43 10.59 0.63
C PHE A 59 9.84 11.24 1.95
N PHE A 60 11.10 11.64 2.08
CA PHE A 60 11.64 12.37 3.22
C PHE A 60 12.21 13.75 2.83
N ALA A 61 12.23 14.08 1.55
CA ALA A 61 12.77 15.34 1.05
C ALA A 61 11.69 16.23 0.39
N ASP A 62 10.76 15.63 -0.34
CA ASP A 62 9.75 16.37 -1.11
C ASP A 62 8.50 16.57 -0.24
N ALA A 63 8.01 17.82 -0.15
CA ALA A 63 6.90 18.19 0.73
C ALA A 63 5.55 17.54 0.35
N ASP A 64 5.39 17.10 -0.89
CA ASP A 64 4.19 16.47 -1.42
C ASP A 64 4.25 14.92 -1.41
N HIS A 65 5.37 14.36 -0.91
CA HIS A 65 5.56 12.93 -0.73
C HIS A 65 5.41 12.57 0.75
N ASN A 66 4.66 11.54 1.05
CA ASN A 66 4.39 11.12 2.43
C ASN A 66 4.76 9.66 2.65
N ALA A 67 5.49 9.41 3.71
CA ALA A 67 5.73 8.07 4.24
C ALA A 67 4.93 7.89 5.53
N TYR A 68 4.16 6.83 5.62
CA TYR A 68 3.41 6.47 6.83
C TYR A 68 3.87 5.13 7.37
N LEU A 69 4.06 5.03 8.67
CA LEU A 69 4.13 3.77 9.38
C LEU A 69 2.72 3.32 9.77
N ILE A 70 2.45 2.05 9.59
CA ILE A 70 1.17 1.40 9.91
C ILE A 70 1.34 0.63 11.22
N TYR A 71 0.42 0.83 12.14
CA TYR A 71 0.37 0.11 13.41
C TYR A 71 -0.94 -0.66 13.52
N SER A 72 -0.88 -1.85 14.11
CA SER A 72 -2.04 -2.66 14.49
C SER A 72 -1.91 -3.00 15.97
N ASP A 73 -2.91 -2.66 16.77
CA ASP A 73 -2.88 -2.80 18.24
C ASP A 73 -1.63 -2.16 18.87
N GLY A 74 -1.25 -0.99 18.38
CA GLY A 74 -0.06 -0.26 18.86
C GLY A 74 1.29 -0.87 18.46
N ARG A 75 1.30 -1.96 17.67
CA ARG A 75 2.52 -2.63 17.19
C ARG A 75 2.77 -2.28 15.73
N LEU A 76 4.05 -2.09 15.40
CA LEU A 76 4.45 -1.79 14.01
C LEU A 76 4.05 -2.95 13.08
N ALA A 77 3.23 -2.63 12.10
CA ALA A 77 2.61 -3.58 11.18
C ALA A 77 3.10 -3.45 9.73
N GLY A 78 3.57 -2.28 9.33
CA GLY A 78 3.97 -2.04 7.95
C GLY A 78 4.24 -0.58 7.64
N PHE A 79 4.21 -0.24 6.36
CA PHE A 79 4.36 1.14 5.90
C PHE A 79 3.57 1.39 4.61
N CYS A 80 3.34 2.66 4.31
CA CYS A 80 2.76 3.12 3.07
C CYS A 80 3.48 4.38 2.57
N LEU A 81 3.73 4.44 1.27
CA LEU A 81 4.30 5.61 0.59
C LEU A 81 3.27 6.19 -0.37
N ILE A 82 3.01 7.49 -0.23
CA ILE A 82 2.03 8.21 -1.05
C ILE A 82 2.73 9.38 -1.73
N ARG A 83 2.48 9.56 -3.02
CA ARG A 83 3.00 10.67 -3.81
C ARG A 83 1.93 11.26 -4.75
N PRO A 84 2.14 12.45 -5.30
CA PRO A 84 1.29 12.98 -6.36
C PRO A 84 1.31 12.12 -7.61
N PHE A 85 0.19 12.14 -8.33
CA PHE A 85 0.01 11.46 -9.60
C PHE A 85 -0.77 12.35 -10.58
N GLU A 86 -0.92 11.85 -11.81
CA GLU A 86 -1.61 12.52 -12.90
C GLU A 86 -2.99 13.05 -12.48
N GLY A 87 -3.34 14.23 -12.96
CA GLY A 87 -4.62 14.86 -12.70
C GLY A 87 -4.89 15.21 -11.22
N GLY A 88 -3.85 15.31 -10.39
CA GLY A 88 -4.00 15.64 -8.96
C GLY A 88 -4.40 14.47 -8.07
N ALA A 89 -4.36 13.24 -8.58
CA ALA A 89 -4.61 12.06 -7.77
C ALA A 89 -3.49 11.81 -6.74
N ALA A 90 -3.81 11.14 -5.64
CA ALA A 90 -2.82 10.55 -4.75
C ALA A 90 -2.48 9.15 -5.25
N PHE A 91 -1.20 8.81 -5.32
CA PHE A 91 -0.73 7.51 -5.76
C PHE A 91 -0.12 6.73 -4.60
N ILE A 92 -0.62 5.53 -4.36
CA ILE A 92 0.00 4.61 -3.43
C ILE A 92 1.20 3.97 -4.14
N HIS A 93 2.40 4.48 -3.81
CA HIS A 93 3.65 4.06 -4.43
C HIS A 93 4.16 2.73 -3.86
N ALA A 94 3.97 2.51 -2.56
CA ALA A 94 4.26 1.27 -1.87
C ALA A 94 3.26 1.08 -0.72
N PHE A 95 2.88 -0.16 -0.46
CA PHE A 95 2.04 -0.55 0.65
C PHE A 95 2.45 -1.94 1.10
N PHE A 96 2.89 -2.05 2.33
CA PHE A 96 3.42 -3.28 2.88
C PHE A 96 2.89 -3.55 4.28
N VAL A 97 2.45 -4.78 4.51
CA VAL A 97 2.12 -5.31 5.83
C VAL A 97 2.96 -6.55 6.08
N VAL A 98 3.56 -6.63 7.27
CA VAL A 98 4.40 -7.77 7.65
C VAL A 98 3.63 -9.09 7.56
N ARG A 99 4.30 -10.16 7.15
CA ARG A 99 3.65 -11.45 6.86
C ARG A 99 2.82 -11.99 8.03
N ALA A 100 3.30 -11.82 9.27
CA ALA A 100 2.62 -12.29 10.46
C ALA A 100 1.21 -11.69 10.67
N LEU A 101 0.93 -10.54 10.07
CA LEU A 101 -0.36 -9.83 10.18
C LEU A 101 -1.20 -9.90 8.89
N ARG A 102 -0.73 -10.62 7.87
CA ARG A 102 -1.50 -10.84 6.64
C ARG A 102 -2.63 -11.82 6.88
N ARG A 103 -3.71 -11.73 6.10
CA ARG A 103 -4.93 -12.54 6.18
C ARG A 103 -5.71 -12.40 7.50
N GLN A 104 -5.40 -11.39 8.29
CA GLN A 104 -6.10 -11.03 9.52
C GLN A 104 -6.90 -9.75 9.38
N GLY A 105 -7.13 -9.27 8.15
CA GLY A 105 -7.85 -8.04 7.86
C GLY A 105 -7.05 -6.74 8.05
N VAL A 106 -5.85 -6.79 8.64
CA VAL A 106 -5.03 -5.60 8.92
C VAL A 106 -4.74 -4.78 7.67
N GLY A 107 -4.32 -5.42 6.58
CA GLY A 107 -4.03 -4.74 5.32
C GLY A 107 -5.28 -4.08 4.72
N LEU A 108 -6.41 -4.77 4.70
CA LEU A 108 -7.67 -4.24 4.20
C LEU A 108 -8.14 -3.05 5.02
N ALA A 109 -8.14 -3.19 6.36
CA ALA A 109 -8.51 -2.09 7.26
C ALA A 109 -7.59 -0.88 7.06
N ALA A 110 -6.27 -1.11 6.99
CA ALA A 110 -5.29 -0.04 6.78
C ALA A 110 -5.50 0.69 5.45
N ALA A 111 -5.60 -0.03 4.34
CA ALA A 111 -5.76 0.59 3.03
C ALA A 111 -7.09 1.34 2.89
N THR A 112 -8.17 0.78 3.42
CA THR A 112 -9.50 1.40 3.42
C THR A 112 -9.53 2.68 4.25
N GLU A 113 -9.00 2.63 5.47
CA GLU A 113 -8.91 3.79 6.37
C GLU A 113 -8.06 4.90 5.74
N LEU A 114 -6.91 4.55 5.19
CA LEU A 114 -6.03 5.49 4.51
C LEU A 114 -6.74 6.21 3.36
N MET A 115 -7.44 5.49 2.49
CA MET A 115 -8.12 6.08 1.35
C MET A 115 -9.30 6.95 1.79
N ARG A 116 -10.05 6.54 2.82
CA ARG A 116 -11.16 7.32 3.38
C ARG A 116 -10.70 8.56 4.15
N SER A 117 -9.47 8.58 4.65
CA SER A 117 -8.92 9.74 5.37
C SER A 117 -8.69 10.98 4.49
N ARG A 118 -8.69 10.80 3.17
CA ARG A 118 -8.50 11.89 2.20
C ARG A 118 -9.47 11.76 1.05
N GLN A 119 -10.27 12.80 0.87
CA GLN A 119 -11.15 12.94 -0.30
C GLN A 119 -10.37 13.17 -1.59
N GLY A 120 -11.00 12.85 -2.71
CA GLY A 120 -10.48 13.03 -4.05
C GLY A 120 -9.94 11.74 -4.67
N ARG A 121 -9.20 11.92 -5.76
CA ARG A 121 -8.78 10.80 -6.58
C ARG A 121 -7.56 10.08 -6.03
N TRP A 122 -7.62 8.75 -6.10
CA TRP A 122 -6.54 7.85 -5.79
C TRP A 122 -6.18 7.01 -7.00
N ALA A 123 -4.91 6.66 -7.11
CA ALA A 123 -4.43 5.69 -8.07
C ALA A 123 -3.53 4.65 -7.38
N ILE A 124 -3.67 3.40 -7.77
CA ILE A 124 -2.88 2.27 -7.28
C ILE A 124 -2.43 1.49 -8.51
N ALA A 125 -1.18 1.05 -8.55
CA ALA A 125 -0.69 0.18 -9.60
C ALA A 125 -0.17 -1.14 -9.05
N PHE A 126 -0.43 -2.22 -9.77
CA PHE A 126 0.11 -3.54 -9.46
C PHE A 126 0.37 -4.34 -10.73
N LEU A 127 1.27 -5.31 -10.64
CA LEU A 127 1.48 -6.31 -11.68
C LEU A 127 0.32 -7.32 -11.66
N GLU A 128 -0.28 -7.62 -12.80
CA GLU A 128 -1.35 -8.64 -12.88
C GLU A 128 -0.85 -10.02 -12.45
N GLU A 129 0.40 -10.34 -12.68
CA GLU A 129 1.04 -11.56 -12.23
C GLU A 129 1.07 -11.67 -10.69
N ASN A 130 0.98 -10.54 -10.00
CA ASN A 130 0.79 -10.49 -8.56
C ASN A 130 -0.68 -10.69 -8.21
N ALA A 131 -1.20 -11.88 -8.44
CA ALA A 131 -2.62 -12.18 -8.23
C ALA A 131 -3.12 -11.89 -6.80
N PRO A 132 -2.34 -12.08 -5.72
CA PRO A 132 -2.73 -11.63 -4.39
C PRO A 132 -2.92 -10.12 -4.29
N ALA A 133 -2.01 -9.32 -4.83
CA ALA A 133 -2.13 -7.85 -4.83
C ALA A 133 -3.29 -7.38 -5.71
N ALA A 134 -3.48 -7.99 -6.88
CA ALA A 134 -4.60 -7.68 -7.77
C ALA A 134 -5.96 -7.87 -7.08
N ARG A 135 -6.16 -9.00 -6.39
CA ARG A 135 -7.38 -9.25 -5.61
C ARG A 135 -7.53 -8.28 -4.45
N PHE A 136 -6.44 -8.05 -3.73
CA PHE A 136 -6.42 -7.14 -2.58
C PHE A 136 -6.85 -5.72 -2.95
N TRP A 137 -6.24 -5.15 -3.97
CA TRP A 137 -6.53 -3.76 -4.35
C TRP A 137 -7.92 -3.58 -4.94
N ARG A 138 -8.45 -4.57 -5.71
CA ARG A 138 -9.83 -4.55 -6.17
C ARG A 138 -10.82 -4.64 -5.00
N GLN A 139 -10.51 -5.46 -3.99
CA GLN A 139 -11.32 -5.53 -2.77
C GLN A 139 -11.29 -4.19 -2.02
N VAL A 140 -10.12 -3.57 -1.83
CA VAL A 140 -10.01 -2.24 -1.20
C VAL A 140 -10.84 -1.21 -1.96
N ALA A 141 -10.73 -1.15 -3.27
CA ALA A 141 -11.50 -0.21 -4.10
C ALA A 141 -13.00 -0.40 -3.89
N THR A 142 -13.48 -1.64 -3.92
CA THR A 142 -14.89 -1.96 -3.69
C THR A 142 -15.35 -1.60 -2.27
N GLU A 143 -14.53 -1.83 -1.26
CA GLU A 143 -14.85 -1.43 0.13
C GLU A 143 -14.95 0.10 0.30
N VAL A 144 -14.17 0.86 -0.46
CA VAL A 144 -14.14 2.32 -0.34
C VAL A 144 -15.28 2.98 -1.10
N VAL A 145 -15.56 2.57 -2.35
CA VAL A 145 -16.49 3.26 -3.26
C VAL A 145 -17.53 2.35 -3.92
N GLY A 146 -17.70 1.11 -3.45
CA GLY A 146 -18.56 0.13 -4.11
C GLY A 146 -18.03 -0.22 -5.49
N GLU A 147 -18.89 -0.23 -6.49
CA GLU A 147 -18.53 -0.53 -7.89
C GLU A 147 -18.01 0.70 -8.68
N ASN A 148 -17.87 1.86 -8.03
CA ASN A 148 -17.49 3.12 -8.67
C ASN A 148 -15.98 3.32 -8.79
N TRP A 149 -15.27 2.30 -9.22
CA TRP A 149 -13.85 2.39 -9.55
C TRP A 149 -13.61 1.93 -10.98
N THR A 150 -12.50 2.38 -11.56
CA THR A 150 -12.09 2.01 -12.92
C THR A 150 -10.68 1.44 -12.92
N GLN A 151 -10.33 0.73 -13.99
CA GLN A 151 -8.97 0.24 -14.17
C GLN A 151 -8.52 0.41 -15.61
N GLU A 152 -7.23 0.57 -15.79
CA GLU A 152 -6.57 0.57 -17.08
C GLU A 152 -5.26 -0.23 -17.05
N VAL A 153 -4.89 -0.78 -18.18
CA VAL A 153 -3.65 -1.55 -18.33
C VAL A 153 -2.61 -0.66 -19.02
N ARG A 154 -1.41 -0.58 -18.44
CA ARG A 154 -0.27 0.14 -19.02
C ARG A 154 0.93 -0.80 -19.13
N HIS A 155 1.55 -0.80 -20.30
CA HIS A 155 2.80 -1.51 -20.49
C HIS A 155 3.98 -0.68 -19.96
N HIS A 156 4.85 -1.33 -19.21
CA HIS A 156 6.09 -0.68 -18.76
C HIS A 156 7.03 -0.46 -19.95
N PRO A 157 7.83 0.63 -19.98
CA PRO A 157 8.77 0.90 -21.07
C PRO A 157 9.80 -0.20 -21.35
N ASP A 158 10.06 -1.08 -20.36
CA ASP A 158 10.93 -2.25 -20.54
C ASP A 158 10.33 -3.33 -21.46
N GLY A 159 9.03 -3.23 -21.79
CA GLY A 159 8.32 -4.18 -22.64
C GLY A 159 8.06 -5.55 -21.99
N VAL A 160 8.48 -5.75 -20.75
CA VAL A 160 8.36 -7.04 -20.04
C VAL A 160 7.18 -7.04 -19.06
N HIS A 161 7.00 -5.93 -18.34
CA HIS A 161 6.00 -5.85 -17.29
C HIS A 161 4.75 -5.10 -17.75
N THR A 162 3.61 -5.59 -17.28
CA THR A 162 2.30 -4.97 -17.50
C THR A 162 1.71 -4.62 -16.16
N PHE A 163 1.36 -3.33 -15.99
CA PHE A 163 0.73 -2.83 -14.78
C PHE A 163 -0.75 -2.58 -15.02
N THR A 164 -1.56 -2.95 -14.07
CA THR A 164 -2.93 -2.47 -13.96
C THR A 164 -2.98 -1.31 -12.98
N PHE A 165 -3.55 -0.20 -13.42
CA PHE A 165 -3.83 0.97 -12.60
C PHE A 165 -5.31 0.96 -12.21
N LEU A 166 -5.59 0.99 -10.90
CA LEU A 166 -6.92 1.25 -10.37
C LEU A 166 -7.05 2.74 -10.08
N HIS A 167 -8.20 3.29 -10.43
CA HIS A 167 -8.60 4.67 -10.13
C HIS A 167 -9.84 4.65 -9.26
N VAL A 168 -9.73 5.29 -8.10
CA VAL A 168 -10.79 5.36 -7.09
C VAL A 168 -11.03 6.83 -6.78
N ASP A 169 -12.28 7.28 -6.84
CA ASP A 169 -12.66 8.65 -6.48
C ASP A 169 -13.46 8.62 -5.18
N VAL A 170 -12.84 9.11 -4.11
CA VAL A 170 -13.44 9.15 -2.78
C VAL A 170 -14.19 10.46 -2.64
N ASP A 171 -15.46 10.42 -2.95
CA ASP A 171 -16.37 11.56 -2.78
C ASP A 171 -16.56 11.93 -1.31
N GLN A 172 -16.97 13.18 -1.06
CA GLN A 172 -17.45 13.58 0.26
C GLN A 172 -18.60 12.66 0.65
N ALA A 173 -18.45 11.98 1.79
CA ALA A 173 -19.63 11.40 2.42
C ALA A 173 -20.64 12.54 2.61
N VAL A 174 -21.74 12.45 1.89
CA VAL A 174 -22.90 13.31 2.18
C VAL A 174 -23.32 12.88 3.58
N ASP A 175 -22.99 13.71 4.58
CA ASP A 175 -23.54 13.56 5.91
C ASP A 175 -25.06 13.56 5.79
N ALA A 176 -25.65 12.39 6.01
CA ALA A 176 -27.10 12.20 6.07
C ALA A 176 -27.56 12.15 7.53
#